data_c6426e671c992f9921ff1d3c7d483ce8
#
_entry.id   c6426e671c992f9921ff1d3c7d483ce8
#
_cell.length_a   1.000
_cell.length_b   1.000
_cell.length_c   1.000
_cell.angle_alpha   90.00
_cell.angle_beta   90.00
_cell.angle_gamma   90.00
#
_symmetry.space_group_name_H-M   'P 1'
#
loop_
_entity.id
_entity.type
_entity.pdbx_description
1 polymer ?
#
loop_
_entity_poly.entity_id
_entity_poly.type
_entity_poly.pdbx_seq_one_letter_code
_entity_poly.pdbx_strand_id
1 'polypeptide(L)'
;IDPDGVLPSEDGSWINIKSPVGYFDQNTNILNLINQVDVFYSDGMTARTEEATFDFKAGKGWGDKEVTSEGVFGTLKSQGFEFYTEKRLLIFTGKTYITLEEESLKGNNHE
;
A
#
# COMPACT_ATOMS: atom_id res chain seq x y z
N ILE A 1 11.86 -9.63 -14.24
CA ILE A 1 10.52 -9.21 -14.54
C ILE A 1 10.07 -8.11 -13.61
N ASP A 2 9.42 -7.12 -14.14
CA ASP A 2 8.91 -6.02 -13.36
C ASP A 2 7.42 -6.21 -13.16
N PRO A 3 6.98 -6.79 -12.05
CA PRO A 3 5.54 -6.92 -11.83
C PRO A 3 4.88 -5.55 -11.73
N ASP A 4 3.80 -5.42 -12.44
CA ASP A 4 3.12 -4.14 -12.51
C ASP A 4 1.65 -4.46 -12.68
N GLY A 5 0.82 -4.06 -11.76
CA GLY A 5 -0.58 -4.42 -11.79
C GLY A 5 -1.50 -3.32 -11.34
N VAL A 6 -2.72 -3.36 -11.86
CA VAL A 6 -3.77 -2.42 -11.50
C VAL A 6 -4.94 -3.23 -10.97
N LEU A 7 -5.43 -2.85 -9.81
CA LEU A 7 -6.57 -3.51 -9.17
C LEU A 7 -7.76 -2.57 -9.20
N PRO A 8 -8.70 -2.79 -10.10
CA PRO A 8 -9.88 -1.93 -10.15
C PRO A 8 -10.85 -2.25 -9.02
N SER A 9 -11.65 -1.30 -8.65
CA SER A 9 -12.68 -1.52 -7.66
C SER A 9 -14.03 -1.08 -8.19
N GLU A 10 -15.07 -1.46 -7.47
CA GLU A 10 -16.44 -1.25 -7.96
C GLU A 10 -16.83 0.21 -8.04
N ASP A 11 -16.22 1.04 -7.24
CA ASP A 11 -16.55 2.46 -7.24
C ASP A 11 -15.72 3.26 -8.23
N GLY A 12 -15.00 2.59 -9.11
CA GLY A 12 -14.19 3.28 -10.11
C GLY A 12 -12.78 3.61 -9.67
N SER A 13 -12.44 3.37 -8.43
CA SER A 13 -11.07 3.61 -7.97
C SER A 13 -10.17 2.48 -8.44
N TRP A 14 -8.86 2.71 -8.36
CA TRP A 14 -7.91 1.68 -8.75
C TRP A 14 -6.65 1.80 -7.89
N ILE A 15 -5.91 0.69 -7.85
CA ILE A 15 -4.62 0.62 -7.17
C ILE A 15 -3.62 0.09 -8.17
N ASN A 16 -2.51 0.78 -8.31
CA ASN A 16 -1.41 0.36 -9.19
C ASN A 16 -0.22 -0.03 -8.33
N ILE A 17 0.32 -1.21 -8.54
CA ILE A 17 1.43 -1.74 -7.76
C ILE A 17 2.61 -1.98 -8.67
N LYS A 18 3.78 -1.48 -8.31
CA LYS A 18 5.01 -1.65 -9.08
C LYS A 18 6.12 -2.20 -8.20
N SER A 19 6.85 -3.14 -8.73
CA SER A 19 8.01 -3.71 -8.04
C SER A 19 8.97 -4.24 -9.11
N PRO A 20 10.29 -4.06 -8.94
CA PRO A 20 11.24 -4.57 -9.94
C PRO A 20 11.38 -6.08 -9.91
N VAL A 21 11.07 -6.73 -8.80
CA VAL A 21 11.24 -8.17 -8.69
C VAL A 21 10.03 -8.80 -8.01
N GLY A 22 9.50 -9.84 -8.61
CA GLY A 22 8.41 -10.58 -8.01
C GLY A 22 8.61 -12.07 -8.21
N TYR A 23 8.26 -12.86 -7.20
CA TYR A 23 8.32 -14.31 -7.24
C TYR A 23 6.94 -14.86 -6.96
N PHE A 24 6.41 -15.63 -7.88
CA PHE A 24 5.09 -16.21 -7.73
C PHE A 24 5.19 -17.73 -7.65
N ASP A 25 4.57 -18.31 -6.62
CA ASP A 25 4.53 -19.76 -6.45
C ASP A 25 3.14 -20.24 -6.87
N GLN A 26 3.08 -20.97 -7.96
CA GLN A 26 1.81 -21.45 -8.51
C GLN A 26 1.12 -22.45 -7.60
N ASN A 27 1.90 -23.20 -6.82
CA ASN A 27 1.33 -24.22 -5.94
C ASN A 27 0.61 -23.62 -4.75
N THR A 28 1.14 -22.52 -4.22
CA THR A 28 0.55 -21.89 -3.05
C THR A 28 -0.23 -20.62 -3.39
N ASN A 29 -0.09 -20.12 -4.60
CA ASN A 29 -0.66 -18.84 -5.03
C ASN A 29 -0.18 -17.68 -4.20
N ILE A 30 1.11 -17.71 -3.83
CA ILE A 30 1.72 -16.65 -3.08
C ILE A 30 2.67 -15.87 -3.97
N LEU A 31 2.54 -14.55 -3.93
CA LEU A 31 3.38 -13.63 -4.68
C LEU A 31 4.21 -12.83 -3.70
N ASN A 32 5.53 -12.85 -3.87
CA ASN A 32 6.44 -12.03 -3.08
C ASN A 32 7.01 -10.94 -3.96
N LEU A 33 6.90 -9.70 -3.52
CA LEU A 33 7.47 -8.54 -4.21
C LEU A 33 8.60 -8.01 -3.34
N ILE A 34 9.77 -7.81 -3.94
CA ILE A 34 10.95 -7.36 -3.19
C ILE A 34 11.64 -6.24 -3.93
N ASN A 35 12.63 -5.64 -3.28
CA ASN A 35 13.44 -4.56 -3.83
C ASN A 35 12.61 -3.31 -4.12
N GLN A 36 11.79 -2.96 -3.15
CA GLN A 36 10.99 -1.76 -3.18
C GLN A 36 9.68 -1.95 -3.94
N VAL A 37 8.60 -1.84 -3.22
CA VAL A 37 7.25 -1.95 -3.75
C VAL A 37 6.61 -0.58 -3.67
N ASP A 38 6.15 -0.06 -4.80
CA ASP A 38 5.48 1.23 -4.86
C ASP A 38 4.01 1.00 -5.18
N VAL A 39 3.14 1.66 -4.43
CA VAL A 39 1.69 1.53 -4.60
C VAL A 39 1.12 2.92 -4.85
N PHE A 40 0.28 3.01 -5.87
CA PHE A 40 -0.36 4.27 -6.25
C PHE A 40 -1.86 4.07 -6.22
N TYR A 41 -2.56 4.94 -5.51
CA TYR A 41 -4.02 4.90 -5.42
C TYR A 41 -4.62 5.97 -6.31
N SER A 42 -5.83 5.73 -6.79
CA SER A 42 -6.51 6.65 -7.69
C SER A 42 -6.78 8.01 -7.08
N ASP A 43 -6.77 8.12 -5.76
CA ASP A 43 -6.99 9.40 -5.08
C ASP A 43 -5.71 10.21 -4.90
N GLY A 44 -4.59 9.74 -5.47
CA GLY A 44 -3.32 10.44 -5.36
C GLY A 44 -2.44 10.00 -4.23
N MET A 45 -2.93 9.11 -3.38
CA MET A 45 -2.13 8.59 -2.28
C MET A 45 -1.10 7.61 -2.80
N THR A 46 0.09 7.61 -2.23
CA THR A 46 1.14 6.66 -2.59
C THR A 46 1.64 5.96 -1.34
N ALA A 47 2.21 4.77 -1.52
CA ALA A 47 2.81 4.04 -0.42
C ALA A 47 4.04 3.32 -0.94
N ARG A 48 5.01 3.10 -0.06
CA ARG A 48 6.26 2.44 -0.43
C ARG A 48 6.72 1.54 0.71
N THR A 49 7.16 0.35 0.37
CA THR A 49 7.75 -0.57 1.34
C THR A 49 8.82 -1.38 0.63
N GLU A 50 9.65 -2.08 1.38
CA GLU A 50 10.72 -2.87 0.78
C GLU A 50 10.23 -4.21 0.26
N GLU A 51 9.26 -4.80 0.93
CA GLU A 51 8.76 -6.13 0.58
C GLU A 51 7.29 -6.23 0.85
N ALA A 52 6.61 -7.03 0.07
CA ALA A 52 5.20 -7.32 0.28
C ALA A 52 4.93 -8.76 -0.16
N THR A 53 4.05 -9.44 0.56
CA THR A 53 3.65 -10.79 0.24
C THR A 53 2.13 -10.81 0.08
N PHE A 54 1.67 -11.44 -0.99
CA PHE A 54 0.23 -11.56 -1.25
C PHE A 54 -0.13 -13.03 -1.36
N ASP A 55 -1.10 -13.46 -0.57
CA ASP A 55 -1.63 -14.82 -0.61
C ASP A 55 -2.98 -14.74 -1.29
N PHE A 56 -3.04 -15.12 -2.56
CA PHE A 56 -4.27 -14.97 -3.34
C PHE A 56 -5.36 -15.94 -2.92
N LYS A 57 -5.00 -17.07 -2.34
CA LYS A 57 -6.00 -18.00 -1.84
C LYS A 57 -6.68 -17.44 -0.59
N ALA A 58 -5.90 -16.84 0.28
CA ALA A 58 -6.45 -16.26 1.50
C ALA A 58 -7.06 -14.88 1.26
N GLY A 59 -6.75 -14.25 0.13
CA GLY A 59 -7.22 -12.90 -0.15
C GLY A 59 -6.59 -11.88 0.77
N LYS A 60 -5.29 -12.04 1.04
CA LYS A 60 -4.61 -11.24 2.03
C LYS A 60 -3.20 -10.92 1.58
N GLY A 61 -2.76 -9.71 1.90
CA GLY A 61 -1.38 -9.30 1.68
C GLY A 61 -0.81 -8.77 2.97
N TRP A 62 0.51 -8.80 3.11
CA TRP A 62 1.14 -8.26 4.31
C TRP A 62 2.59 -7.93 4.05
N GLY A 63 3.16 -7.14 4.96
CA GLY A 63 4.58 -6.86 4.97
C GLY A 63 5.00 -6.49 6.37
N ASP A 64 6.20 -6.86 6.74
CA ASP A 64 6.73 -6.57 8.07
C ASP A 64 7.90 -5.59 8.00
N LYS A 65 8.08 -4.92 6.88
CA LYS A 65 9.07 -3.88 6.72
C LYS A 65 8.41 -2.52 6.80
N GLU A 66 9.20 -1.50 7.03
CA GLU A 66 8.66 -0.15 7.16
C GLU A 66 7.87 0.25 5.91
N VAL A 67 6.74 0.88 6.14
CA VAL A 67 5.89 1.42 5.08
C VAL A 67 5.85 2.93 5.22
N THR A 68 6.06 3.64 4.12
CA THR A 68 5.89 5.08 4.07
C THR A 68 4.76 5.39 3.10
N SER A 69 3.80 6.19 3.53
CA SER A 69 2.66 6.56 2.70
C SER A 69 2.53 8.07 2.68
N GLU A 70 2.18 8.61 1.53
CA GLU A 70 2.00 10.05 1.36
C GLU A 70 0.68 10.32 0.66
N GLY A 71 0.02 11.38 1.06
CA GLY A 71 -1.24 11.80 0.46
C GLY A 71 -1.52 13.24 0.81
N VAL A 72 -2.74 13.68 0.56
CA VAL A 72 -3.11 15.06 0.86
C VAL A 72 -3.07 15.36 2.35
N PHE A 73 -3.17 14.30 3.16
CA PHE A 73 -3.13 14.47 4.62
C PHE A 73 -1.72 14.72 5.15
N GLY A 74 -0.69 14.32 4.40
CA GLY A 74 0.70 14.41 4.84
C GLY A 74 1.40 13.09 4.63
N THR A 75 2.21 12.68 5.60
CA THR A 75 3.03 11.47 5.52
C THR A 75 2.70 10.53 6.67
N LEU A 76 2.67 9.24 6.38
CA LEU A 76 2.44 8.21 7.37
C LEU A 76 3.57 7.20 7.29
N LYS A 77 4.08 6.76 8.45
CA LYS A 77 5.09 5.70 8.52
C LYS A 77 4.61 4.65 9.49
N SER A 78 4.76 3.38 9.13
CA SER A 78 4.39 2.29 10.02
C SER A 78 5.43 1.18 9.91
N GLN A 79 5.40 0.24 10.83
CA GLN A 79 6.35 -0.86 10.86
C GLN A 79 5.98 -1.97 9.87
N GLY A 80 4.73 -2.02 9.46
CA GLY A 80 4.28 -3.01 8.51
C GLY A 80 2.85 -2.73 8.09
N PHE A 81 2.26 -3.69 7.37
CA PHE A 81 0.90 -3.53 6.89
C PHE A 81 0.23 -4.87 6.66
N GLU A 82 -1.11 -4.85 6.62
CA GLU A 82 -1.93 -5.97 6.18
C GLU A 82 -2.98 -5.43 5.23
N PHE A 83 -3.26 -6.17 4.17
CA PHE A 83 -4.24 -5.78 3.19
C PHE A 83 -5.18 -6.97 2.93
N TYR A 84 -6.48 -6.72 2.98
CA TYR A 84 -7.50 -7.75 2.74
C TYR A 84 -8.23 -7.38 1.46
N THR A 85 -8.06 -8.22 0.43
CA THR A 85 -8.53 -7.88 -0.92
C THR A 85 -10.05 -7.82 -1.00
N GLU A 86 -10.72 -8.74 -0.35
CA GLU A 86 -12.16 -8.81 -0.41
C GLU A 86 -12.82 -7.57 0.20
N LYS A 87 -12.30 -7.13 1.31
CA LYS A 87 -12.83 -5.96 2.00
C LYS A 87 -12.18 -4.67 1.58
N ARG A 88 -11.15 -4.75 0.75
CA ARG A 88 -10.32 -3.62 0.34
C ARG A 88 -9.89 -2.81 1.55
N LEU A 89 -9.46 -3.54 2.58
CA LEU A 89 -9.07 -2.96 3.86
C LEU A 89 -7.56 -2.99 4.00
N LEU A 90 -6.98 -1.83 4.27
CA LEU A 90 -5.55 -1.70 4.49
C LEU A 90 -5.33 -1.31 5.95
N ILE A 91 -4.54 -2.08 6.66
CA ILE A 91 -4.24 -1.85 8.06
C ILE A 91 -2.73 -1.65 8.18
N PHE A 92 -2.32 -0.59 8.85
CA PHE A 92 -0.92 -0.36 9.15
C PHE A 92 -0.62 -0.97 10.51
N THR A 93 0.42 -1.79 10.59
CA THR A 93 0.71 -2.57 11.78
C THR A 93 1.95 -2.05 12.48
N GLY A 94 2.02 -2.29 13.78
CA GLY A 94 3.13 -1.84 14.59
C GLY A 94 3.01 -0.36 14.89
N LYS A 95 4.12 0.24 15.27
CA LYS A 95 4.12 1.67 15.59
C LYS A 95 3.88 2.47 14.31
N THR A 96 2.95 3.40 14.39
CA THR A 96 2.53 4.20 13.24
C THR A 96 2.62 5.66 13.59
N TYR A 97 3.28 6.43 12.73
CA TYR A 97 3.49 7.86 12.91
C TYR A 97 2.87 8.61 11.74
N ILE A 98 2.09 9.62 12.04
CA ILE A 98 1.45 10.43 11.02
C ILE A 98 1.92 11.86 11.16
N THR A 99 2.43 12.45 10.07
CA THR A 99 2.83 13.84 10.04
C THR A 99 1.87 14.57 9.12
N LEU A 100 1.11 15.51 9.65
CA LEU A 100 0.12 16.23 8.87
C LEU A 100 0.77 17.41 8.15
N GLU A 101 0.28 17.66 6.95
CA GLU A 101 0.74 18.80 6.18
C GLU A 101 0.22 20.08 6.78
N GLU A 102 1.10 21.03 6.96
CA GLU A 102 0.72 22.29 7.54
C GLU A 102 -0.28 23.03 6.66
N GLU A 103 -0.11 22.94 5.37
CA GLU A 103 -1.04 23.56 4.45
C GLU A 103 -2.43 22.99 4.55
N SER A 104 -2.55 21.69 4.75
CA SER A 104 -3.84 21.07 4.94
C SER A 104 -4.50 21.58 6.20
N LEU A 105 -3.72 21.73 7.26
CA LEU A 105 -4.25 22.25 8.50
C LEU A 105 -4.68 23.68 8.37
N LYS A 106 -3.91 24.48 7.67
CA LYS A 106 -4.29 25.86 7.46
C LYS A 106 -5.58 25.97 6.67
N GLY A 107 -5.76 25.13 5.67
CA GLY A 107 -6.96 25.13 4.89
C GLY A 107 -8.17 24.79 5.72
N ASN A 108 -8.04 23.87 6.65
CA ASN A 108 -9.12 23.52 7.51
C ASN A 108 -9.39 24.53 8.59
N ASN A 109 -8.35 25.22 9.02
CA ASN A 109 -8.39 26.09 10.14
C ASN A 109 -8.53 27.52 9.80
N HIS A 110 -8.80 27.89 8.59
CA HIS A 110 -8.87 29.17 8.17
C HIS A 110 -10.08 29.78 8.60
N GLU A 111 -10.13 30.64 9.21
CA GLU A 111 -11.27 31.16 9.71
C GLU A 111 -11.24 32.47 9.79
#